data_2f7c7dc41438b17fba6612d0e761a456
#
_entry.id   2f7c7dc41438b17fba6612d0e761a456
#
_cell.length_a   1.000
_cell.length_b   1.000
_cell.length_c   1.000
_cell.angle_alpha   90.00
_cell.angle_beta   90.00
_cell.angle_gamma   90.00
#
_symmetry.space_group_name_H-M   'P 1'
#
loop_
_entity.id
_entity.type
_entity.pdbx_description
1 polymer ?
#
loop_
_entity_poly.entity_id
_entity_poly.type
_entity_poly.pdbx_seq_one_letter_code
_entity_poly.pdbx_strand_id
1 'polypeptide(L)'
;MPGQQTNGPSSPSSSLKKLVKRLAEEGPVKTLETPKRVRLLYNGAFIADTSRALYVWEHEYYPQYYLPMESFVKPRGFDVRLSHGDAIEDENDKIIGGGLELAVRREDSNEEFRVLNEMVLFAADLEGPARSLRNYVKVMFNAVGPSLVFPS
;
A
#
# COMPACT_ATOMS: atom_id res chain seq x y z
N MET A 1 11.84 16.98 -19.82
CA MET A 1 11.99 16.32 -19.42
C MET A 1 11.67 15.74 -19.03
N PRO A 2 11.41 15.72 -19.33
CA PRO A 2 11.15 15.11 -18.73
C PRO A 2 11.56 14.16 -18.22
N GLY A 3 11.76 13.85 -18.06
CA GLY A 3 12.07 13.16 -17.49
C GLY A 3 12.47 12.35 -17.15
N GLN A 4 12.59 12.24 -16.90
CA GLN A 4 13.01 11.62 -16.39
C GLN A 4 13.07 10.60 -15.82
N GLN A 5 12.93 10.25 -15.97
CA GLN A 5 12.94 9.31 -15.54
C GLN A 5 13.47 8.53 -15.12
N THR A 6 13.07 8.07 -14.95
CA THR A 6 13.99 7.75 -13.99
C THR A 6 14.26 6.30 -13.76
N ASN A 7 15.45 5.93 -13.42
CA ASN A 7 15.87 4.56 -13.26
C ASN A 7 15.98 4.11 -11.81
N GLY A 8 15.62 4.98 -10.90
CA GLY A 8 15.67 4.67 -9.49
C GLY A 8 14.39 4.05 -8.98
N PRO A 9 14.35 3.62 -7.71
CA PRO A 9 13.10 3.17 -7.10
C PRO A 9 12.09 4.30 -7.07
N SER A 10 10.80 3.96 -7.11
CA SER A 10 9.77 4.97 -7.04
C SER A 10 9.72 5.56 -5.65
N SER A 11 9.39 6.84 -5.56
CA SER A 11 9.13 7.50 -4.30
C SER A 11 7.64 7.59 -4.08
N PRO A 12 7.15 7.38 -2.86
CA PRO A 12 5.76 7.70 -2.54
C PRO A 12 5.47 9.15 -2.86
N SER A 13 4.25 9.46 -3.24
CA SER A 13 3.83 10.83 -3.50
C SER A 13 4.05 11.67 -2.24
N SER A 14 4.18 12.99 -2.40
CA SER A 14 4.40 13.86 -1.25
C SER A 14 3.24 13.81 -0.26
N SER A 15 2.01 13.62 -0.74
CA SER A 15 0.85 13.49 0.14
C SER A 15 0.91 12.19 0.96
N LEU A 16 1.35 11.08 0.36
CA LEU A 16 1.54 9.84 1.10
C LEU A 16 2.65 9.95 2.14
N LYS A 17 3.76 10.59 1.79
CA LYS A 17 4.85 10.81 2.75
C LYS A 17 4.37 11.63 3.94
N LYS A 18 3.62 12.69 3.70
CA LYS A 18 3.08 13.53 4.76
C LYS A 18 2.12 12.74 5.65
N LEU A 19 1.29 11.91 5.04
CA LEU A 19 0.35 11.08 5.79
C LEU A 19 1.09 10.10 6.70
N VAL A 20 2.10 9.40 6.17
CA VAL A 20 2.87 8.43 6.96
C VAL A 20 3.55 9.13 8.14
N LYS A 21 4.16 10.29 7.91
CA LYS A 21 4.82 11.05 8.98
C LYS A 21 3.82 11.49 10.04
N ARG A 22 2.66 12.00 9.62
CA ARG A 22 1.63 12.42 10.55
C ARG A 22 1.10 11.26 11.39
N LEU A 23 0.82 10.12 10.74
CA LEU A 23 0.34 8.94 11.46
C LEU A 23 1.39 8.40 12.42
N ALA A 24 2.67 8.40 12.02
CA ALA A 24 3.74 7.95 12.90
C ALA A 24 3.85 8.81 14.15
N GLU A 25 3.65 10.12 14.01
CA GLU A 25 3.76 11.06 15.12
C GLU A 25 2.52 11.10 15.99
N GLU A 26 1.34 11.17 15.36
CA GLU A 26 0.08 11.39 16.10
C GLU A 26 -0.75 10.14 16.26
N GLY A 27 -0.52 9.13 15.43
CA GLY A 27 -1.35 7.94 15.35
C GLY A 27 -2.62 8.17 14.55
N PRO A 28 -3.27 7.08 14.14
CA PRO A 28 -4.61 7.18 13.58
C PRO A 28 -5.59 7.53 14.70
N VAL A 29 -6.72 8.09 14.32
CA VAL A 29 -7.79 8.37 15.29
C VAL A 29 -8.28 7.06 15.91
N LYS A 30 -8.39 6.03 15.08
CA LYS A 30 -8.90 4.73 15.49
C LYS A 30 -8.51 3.68 14.46
N THR A 31 -8.34 2.45 14.91
CA THR A 31 -8.22 1.29 14.02
C THR A 31 -9.18 0.20 14.47
N LEU A 32 -9.63 -0.61 13.53
CA LEU A 32 -10.53 -1.72 13.82
C LEU A 32 -10.31 -2.82 12.80
N GLU A 33 -10.03 -4.05 13.27
CA GLU A 33 -9.98 -5.19 12.37
C GLU A 33 -11.38 -5.49 11.87
N THR A 34 -11.48 -5.84 10.59
CA THR A 34 -12.75 -6.26 10.01
C THR A 34 -12.63 -7.71 9.56
N PRO A 35 -13.59 -8.58 9.93
CA PRO A 35 -13.56 -9.96 9.47
C PRO A 35 -13.99 -10.11 8.01
N LYS A 36 -14.42 -9.04 7.39
CA LYS A 36 -14.87 -9.07 6.00
C LYS A 36 -13.70 -9.46 5.10
N ARG A 37 -13.94 -10.40 4.19
CA ARG A 37 -12.95 -10.74 3.19
C ARG A 37 -12.80 -9.59 2.20
N VAL A 38 -11.57 -9.20 1.96
CA VAL A 38 -11.24 -8.09 1.07
C VAL A 38 -10.19 -8.59 0.08
N ARG A 39 -10.42 -8.33 -1.18
CA ARG A 39 -9.45 -8.64 -2.23
C ARG A 39 -9.12 -7.37 -2.98
N LEU A 40 -7.88 -7.28 -3.45
CA LEU A 40 -7.41 -6.16 -4.23
C LEU A 40 -7.29 -6.60 -5.67
N LEU A 41 -8.05 -5.95 -6.54
CA LEU A 41 -8.09 -6.27 -7.96
C LEU A 41 -7.29 -5.22 -8.73
N TYR A 42 -6.39 -5.67 -9.58
CA TYR A 42 -5.65 -4.77 -10.45
C TYR A 42 -5.35 -5.47 -11.76
N ASN A 43 -5.70 -4.84 -12.86
CA ASN A 43 -5.48 -5.37 -14.21
C ASN A 43 -5.98 -6.81 -14.37
N GLY A 44 -7.17 -7.09 -13.82
CA GLY A 44 -7.79 -8.41 -13.91
C GLY A 44 -7.24 -9.44 -12.95
N ALA A 45 -6.24 -9.11 -12.15
CA ALA A 45 -5.62 -10.02 -11.20
C ALA A 45 -6.00 -9.68 -9.77
N PHE A 46 -6.35 -10.68 -8.98
CA PHE A 46 -6.50 -10.50 -7.55
C PHE A 46 -5.11 -10.60 -6.92
N ILE A 47 -4.54 -9.47 -6.59
CA ILE A 47 -3.15 -9.37 -6.12
C ILE A 47 -3.04 -9.37 -4.60
N ALA A 48 -4.14 -9.27 -3.89
CA ALA A 48 -4.18 -9.42 -2.45
C ALA A 48 -5.52 -10.01 -2.05
N ASP A 49 -5.51 -10.78 -0.95
CA ASP A 49 -6.70 -11.46 -0.46
C ASP A 49 -6.53 -11.64 1.04
N THR A 50 -7.46 -11.10 1.81
CA THR A 50 -7.34 -11.14 3.26
C THR A 50 -8.70 -11.08 3.93
N SER A 51 -8.82 -11.75 5.08
CA SER A 51 -9.93 -11.56 6.01
C SER A 51 -9.47 -10.80 7.26
N ARG A 52 -8.30 -10.15 7.18
CA ARG A 52 -7.69 -9.40 8.28
C ARG A 52 -7.38 -7.97 7.89
N ALA A 53 -8.16 -7.40 6.98
CA ALA A 53 -8.01 -5.99 6.63
C ALA A 53 -8.29 -5.13 7.85
N LEU A 54 -7.63 -3.98 7.89
CA LEU A 54 -7.76 -3.06 9.00
C LEU A 54 -8.50 -1.82 8.52
N TYR A 55 -9.57 -1.44 9.22
CA TYR A 55 -10.14 -0.11 9.07
C TYR A 55 -9.25 0.87 9.82
N VAL A 56 -8.81 1.91 9.13
CA VAL A 56 -7.96 2.94 9.73
C VAL A 56 -8.62 4.30 9.54
N TRP A 57 -8.96 4.95 10.64
CA TRP A 57 -9.45 6.33 10.61
C TRP A 57 -8.25 7.25 10.65
N GLU A 58 -7.83 7.70 9.46
CA GLU A 58 -6.73 8.66 9.31
C GLU A 58 -7.15 10.03 9.84
N HIS A 59 -8.44 10.27 9.81
CA HIS A 59 -9.13 11.41 10.42
C HIS A 59 -10.46 10.90 10.92
N GLU A 60 -11.29 11.78 11.50
CA GLU A 60 -12.48 11.35 12.21
C GLU A 60 -13.69 11.02 11.32
N TYR A 61 -13.62 11.29 10.01
CA TYR A 61 -14.80 11.23 9.17
C TYR A 61 -15.16 9.85 8.65
N TYR A 62 -14.20 9.11 8.09
CA TYR A 62 -14.46 7.79 7.55
C TYR A 62 -13.16 6.98 7.50
N PRO A 63 -13.26 5.65 7.57
CA PRO A 63 -12.06 4.82 7.55
C PRO A 63 -11.58 4.52 6.13
N GLN A 64 -10.29 4.17 6.05
CA GLN A 64 -9.68 3.60 4.88
C GLN A 64 -9.33 2.15 5.18
N TYR A 65 -9.26 1.30 4.15
CA TYR A 65 -8.78 -0.06 4.32
C TYR A 65 -7.26 -0.11 4.18
N TYR A 66 -6.62 -0.73 5.15
CA TYR A 66 -5.21 -1.07 5.06
C TYR A 66 -5.11 -2.59 5.00
N LEU A 67 -4.21 -3.11 4.18
CA LEU A 67 -4.08 -4.54 3.95
C LEU A 67 -2.76 -5.05 4.55
N PRO A 68 -2.77 -6.23 5.21
CA PRO A 68 -1.50 -6.80 5.68
C PRO A 68 -0.56 -7.06 4.51
N MET A 69 0.73 -6.79 4.70
CA MET A 69 1.71 -7.06 3.65
C MET A 69 1.67 -8.52 3.21
N GLU A 70 1.44 -9.43 4.14
CA GLU A 70 1.38 -10.87 3.85
C GLU A 70 0.16 -11.29 3.03
N SER A 71 -0.82 -10.40 2.83
CA SER A 71 -2.00 -10.70 2.03
C SER A 71 -1.75 -10.64 0.53
N PHE A 72 -0.61 -10.10 0.10
CA PHE A 72 -0.28 -9.98 -1.31
C PHE A 72 0.15 -11.33 -1.86
N VAL A 73 -0.40 -11.72 -3.02
CA VAL A 73 -0.25 -13.03 -3.60
C VAL A 73 0.09 -12.93 -5.08
N LYS A 74 0.54 -14.03 -5.65
CA LYS A 74 0.82 -14.13 -7.09
C LYS A 74 -0.20 -15.06 -7.71
N PRO A 75 -1.29 -14.53 -8.30
CA PRO A 75 -2.33 -15.38 -8.86
C PRO A 75 -1.85 -16.10 -10.11
N ARG A 76 -2.43 -17.27 -10.33
CA ARG A 76 -2.11 -18.08 -11.51
C ARG A 76 -2.45 -17.32 -12.79
N GLY A 77 -1.59 -17.40 -13.79
CA GLY A 77 -1.79 -16.74 -15.08
C GLY A 77 -1.25 -15.33 -15.13
N PHE A 78 -0.67 -14.85 -14.04
CA PHE A 78 -0.12 -13.51 -13.97
C PHE A 78 1.29 -13.53 -13.40
N ASP A 79 2.11 -12.65 -13.94
CA ASP A 79 3.42 -12.35 -13.36
C ASP A 79 3.23 -11.09 -12.52
N VAL A 80 3.30 -11.25 -11.20
CA VAL A 80 3.12 -10.15 -10.25
C VAL A 80 4.41 -9.94 -9.50
N ARG A 81 4.92 -8.71 -9.56
CA ARG A 81 6.14 -8.34 -8.85
C ARG A 81 5.85 -7.17 -7.93
N LEU A 82 6.14 -7.37 -6.67
CA LEU A 82 6.01 -6.35 -5.64
C LEU A 82 7.41 -6.06 -5.13
N SER A 83 7.83 -4.82 -5.24
CA SER A 83 9.18 -4.42 -4.83
C SER A 83 9.15 -3.17 -3.98
N HIS A 84 10.23 -2.97 -3.23
CA HIS A 84 10.34 -1.83 -2.32
C HIS A 84 10.89 -0.62 -3.05
N GLY A 85 10.27 0.54 -2.78
CA GLY A 85 10.77 1.82 -3.24
C GLY A 85 11.52 2.54 -2.13
N ASP A 86 11.50 3.87 -2.15
CA ASP A 86 12.24 4.68 -1.20
C ASP A 86 11.68 4.55 0.21
N ALA A 87 12.58 4.54 1.19
CA ALA A 87 12.20 4.57 2.60
C ALA A 87 11.65 5.96 2.97
N ILE A 88 10.76 5.96 3.95
CA ILE A 88 10.24 7.19 4.55
C ILE A 88 10.82 7.26 5.96
N GLU A 89 11.46 8.39 6.28
CA GLU A 89 12.11 8.60 7.56
C GLU A 89 11.40 9.70 8.33
N ASP A 90 11.44 9.60 9.66
CA ASP A 90 10.94 10.65 10.53
C ASP A 90 12.02 11.74 10.75
N GLU A 91 11.74 12.67 11.64
CA GLU A 91 12.67 13.79 11.92
C GLU A 91 14.00 13.34 12.50
N ASN A 92 14.04 12.15 13.08
CA ASN A 92 15.26 11.59 13.71
C ASN A 92 15.93 10.58 12.78
N ASP A 93 15.61 10.60 11.51
CA ASP A 93 16.16 9.69 10.49
C ASP A 93 15.82 8.22 10.74
N LYS A 94 14.77 7.95 11.53
CA LYS A 94 14.29 6.60 11.73
C LYS A 94 13.34 6.23 10.59
N ILE A 95 13.51 5.04 10.03
CA ILE A 95 12.62 4.55 8.98
C ILE A 95 11.27 4.18 9.60
N ILE A 96 10.21 4.83 9.13
CA ILE A 96 8.85 4.60 9.61
C ILE A 96 7.99 3.89 8.58
N GLY A 97 8.47 3.77 7.35
CA GLY A 97 7.79 3.08 6.28
C GLY A 97 8.57 3.18 5.00
N GLY A 98 7.95 2.79 3.91
CA GLY A 98 8.58 2.87 2.61
C GLY A 98 7.56 2.72 1.50
N GLY A 99 7.93 3.18 0.31
CA GLY A 99 7.12 2.99 -0.86
C GLY A 99 7.11 1.54 -1.32
N LEU A 100 6.07 1.18 -2.04
CA LEU A 100 6.00 -0.10 -2.74
C LEU A 100 5.68 0.17 -4.20
N GLU A 101 6.21 -0.68 -5.06
CA GLU A 101 5.93 -0.68 -6.47
C GLU A 101 5.31 -2.03 -6.83
N LEU A 102 4.31 -1.99 -7.68
CA LEU A 102 3.61 -3.18 -8.14
C LEU A 102 3.67 -3.24 -9.66
N ALA A 103 4.02 -4.40 -10.20
CA ALA A 103 3.98 -4.63 -11.64
C ALA A 103 3.18 -5.90 -11.89
N VAL A 104 2.21 -5.83 -12.78
CA VAL A 104 1.33 -6.95 -13.11
C VAL A 104 1.30 -7.14 -14.62
N ARG A 105 1.54 -8.34 -15.08
CA ARG A 105 1.52 -8.71 -16.49
C ARG A 105 0.83 -10.06 -16.62
N ARG A 106 -0.08 -10.18 -17.57
CA ARG A 106 -0.63 -11.49 -17.90
C ARG A 106 0.47 -12.31 -18.56
N GLU A 107 0.53 -13.59 -18.23
CA GLU A 107 1.59 -14.47 -18.79
C GLU A 107 1.55 -14.59 -20.30
N ASP A 108 0.37 -14.42 -20.89
CA ASP A 108 0.18 -14.50 -22.34
C ASP A 108 0.26 -13.14 -23.05
N SER A 109 0.77 -12.13 -22.36
CA SER A 109 0.85 -10.75 -22.89
C SER A 109 2.20 -10.13 -22.54
N ASN A 110 2.63 -9.21 -23.40
CA ASN A 110 3.83 -8.41 -23.12
C ASN A 110 3.49 -7.08 -22.44
N GLU A 111 2.21 -6.79 -22.25
CA GLU A 111 1.80 -5.54 -21.64
C GLU A 111 1.89 -5.62 -20.13
N GLU A 112 2.65 -4.71 -19.54
CA GLU A 112 2.84 -4.64 -18.11
C GLU A 112 2.14 -3.40 -17.55
N PHE A 113 1.41 -3.58 -16.48
CA PHE A 113 0.74 -2.49 -15.77
C PHE A 113 1.44 -2.29 -14.43
N ARG A 114 1.68 -1.03 -14.06
CA ARG A 114 2.47 -0.69 -12.89
C ARG A 114 1.75 0.31 -12.01
N VAL A 115 1.89 0.12 -10.69
CA VAL A 115 1.47 1.09 -9.69
C VAL A 115 2.74 1.65 -9.06
N LEU A 116 2.96 2.93 -9.26
CA LEU A 116 4.13 3.64 -8.76
C LEU A 116 3.67 4.80 -7.90
N ASN A 117 4.39 5.05 -6.81
CA ASN A 117 4.20 6.23 -5.95
C ASN A 117 2.87 6.27 -5.19
N GLU A 118 2.08 5.20 -5.22
CA GLU A 118 0.72 5.19 -4.66
C GLU A 118 0.50 4.12 -3.60
N MET A 119 1.57 3.49 -3.14
CA MET A 119 1.49 2.45 -2.10
C MET A 119 2.58 2.68 -1.08
N VAL A 120 2.25 2.49 0.19
CA VAL A 120 3.25 2.57 1.27
C VAL A 120 3.06 1.39 2.22
N LEU A 121 4.19 0.90 2.74
CA LEU A 121 4.25 -0.12 3.76
C LEU A 121 4.74 0.53 5.05
N PHE A 122 4.02 0.34 6.14
CA PHE A 122 4.45 0.83 7.44
C PHE A 122 5.48 -0.13 8.03
N ALA A 123 6.53 0.42 8.64
CA ALA A 123 7.66 -0.37 9.11
C ALA A 123 7.26 -1.42 10.14
N ALA A 124 7.91 -2.59 10.06
CA ALA A 124 7.63 -3.71 10.95
C ALA A 124 7.98 -3.42 12.42
N ASP A 125 8.87 -2.47 12.64
CA ASP A 125 9.33 -2.10 13.99
C ASP A 125 8.82 -0.70 14.39
N LEU A 126 7.77 -0.23 13.76
CA LEU A 126 7.20 1.08 14.04
C LEU A 126 6.77 1.18 15.49
N GLU A 127 7.26 2.19 16.18
CA GLU A 127 6.96 2.43 17.58
C GLU A 127 5.99 3.60 17.73
N GLY A 128 5.44 3.78 18.91
CA GLY A 128 4.62 4.93 19.24
C GLY A 128 3.16 4.73 18.84
N PRO A 129 2.45 5.82 18.57
CA PRO A 129 0.99 5.77 18.45
C PRO A 129 0.49 5.06 17.20
N ALA A 130 1.34 4.80 16.22
CA ALA A 130 0.94 4.11 15.00
C ALA A 130 1.38 2.64 14.96
N ARG A 131 1.78 2.06 16.10
CA ARG A 131 2.28 0.70 16.14
C ARG A 131 1.28 -0.33 15.60
N SER A 132 0.01 -0.04 15.66
CA SER A 132 -1.02 -0.94 15.12
C SER A 132 -0.96 -1.06 13.60
N LEU A 133 -0.23 -0.17 12.93
CA LEU A 133 -0.09 -0.16 11.48
C LEU A 133 1.13 -0.94 10.98
N ARG A 134 1.90 -1.55 11.88
CA ARG A 134 3.09 -2.33 11.49
C ARG A 134 2.73 -3.37 10.45
N ASN A 135 3.51 -3.43 9.38
CA ASN A 135 3.34 -4.40 8.29
C ASN A 135 2.04 -4.27 7.50
N TYR A 136 1.34 -3.15 7.64
CA TYR A 136 0.17 -2.87 6.83
C TYR A 136 0.53 -1.98 5.66
N VAL A 137 -0.20 -2.19 4.56
CA VAL A 137 -0.01 -1.46 3.31
C VAL A 137 -1.22 -0.57 3.09
N LYS A 138 -0.96 0.69 2.82
CA LYS A 138 -1.98 1.60 2.32
C LYS A 138 -1.83 1.74 0.81
N VAL A 139 -2.94 1.60 0.10
CA VAL A 139 -3.00 1.77 -1.34
C VAL A 139 -3.88 2.99 -1.63
N MET A 140 -3.40 3.87 -2.50
CA MET A 140 -4.22 4.97 -3.01
C MET A 140 -5.09 4.42 -4.13
N PHE A 141 -6.40 4.49 -3.94
CA PHE A 141 -7.35 3.98 -4.93
C PHE A 141 -7.80 5.11 -5.85
N ASN A 142 -7.87 4.81 -7.14
CA ASN A 142 -8.35 5.77 -8.13
C ASN A 142 -9.05 5.02 -9.27
N ALA A 143 -9.59 5.75 -10.22
CA ALA A 143 -10.46 5.18 -11.25
C ALA A 143 -9.78 4.17 -12.16
N VAL A 144 -8.47 4.25 -12.33
CA VAL A 144 -7.72 3.36 -13.23
C VAL A 144 -6.72 2.48 -12.50
N GLY A 145 -6.65 2.60 -11.19
CA GLY A 145 -5.71 1.82 -10.37
C GLY A 145 -6.37 0.65 -9.69
N PRO A 146 -5.70 0.12 -8.67
CA PRO A 146 -6.24 -0.99 -7.88
C PRO A 146 -7.58 -0.65 -7.24
N SER A 147 -8.44 -1.65 -7.13
CA SER A 147 -9.74 -1.48 -6.49
C SER A 147 -10.01 -2.62 -5.52
N LEU A 148 -10.77 -2.32 -4.48
CA LEU A 148 -11.17 -3.33 -3.50
C LEU A 148 -12.43 -4.04 -3.96
N VAL A 149 -12.48 -5.36 -3.72
CA VAL A 149 -13.61 -6.21 -4.07
C VAL A 149 -14.02 -6.96 -2.82
N PHE A 150 -15.31 -6.94 -2.56
CA PHE A 150 -15.89 -7.61 -1.38
C PHE A 150 -16.78 -8.76 -1.86
N PRO A 151 -16.83 -9.87 -1.13
CA PRO A 151 -17.79 -10.93 -1.45
C PRO A 151 -19.21 -10.43 -1.22
N SER A 152 -20.10 -10.89 -2.04
CA SER A 152 -21.54 -10.59 -1.89
C SER A 152 -22.17 -11.37 -0.74
#